data_4566bb2a022a140d44a14bfdcbd93e48
#
_entry.id   4566bb2a022a140d44a14bfdcbd93e48
#
_cell.length_a   1.000
_cell.length_b   1.000
_cell.length_c   1.000
_cell.angle_alpha   90.00
_cell.angle_beta   90.00
_cell.angle_gamma   90.00
#
_symmetry.space_group_name_H-M   'P 1'
#
loop_
_entity.id
_entity.type
_entity.pdbx_description
1 polymer ?
#
loop_
_entity_poly.entity_id
_entity_poly.type
_entity_poly.pdbx_seq_one_letter_code
_entity_poly.pdbx_strand_id
1 'polypeptide(L)'
;MIKSINNMVKKLFRYLVRTLSALLICILIYFVYISIWVKNFNAEQRSAVENIDSEFIQTSPIIRDPNGYFGVAAIINGQYTDTLLFDTQASTALAKQEILDRYEAEYWKRKPMPTFNFYKQVYFSKLYRVNNIQLGDCELKRVVFTSVPKDNGMYNTLYRPVLGRAIMGNIGWKFNMDSNE
;
A
#
# COMPACT_ATOMS: atom_id res chain seq x y z
N MET A 1 -7.04 2.34 -61.80
CA MET A 1 -7.11 1.40 -60.69
C MET A 1 -5.93 1.52 -59.73
N ILE A 2 -4.67 1.44 -60.14
CA ILE A 2 -3.47 1.50 -59.33
C ILE A 2 -3.33 2.80 -58.49
N LYS A 3 -3.62 4.00 -59.05
CA LYS A 3 -3.57 5.28 -58.34
C LYS A 3 -4.59 5.37 -57.20
N SER A 4 -5.78 4.74 -57.36
CA SER A 4 -6.85 4.72 -56.32
C SER A 4 -6.42 3.87 -55.11
N ILE A 5 -5.82 2.71 -55.36
CA ILE A 5 -5.29 1.81 -54.36
C ILE A 5 -4.18 2.49 -53.52
N ASN A 6 -3.26 3.17 -54.22
CA ASN A 6 -2.14 3.88 -53.54
C ASN A 6 -2.63 5.02 -52.62
N ASN A 7 -3.68 5.74 -53.03
CA ASN A 7 -4.30 6.78 -52.21
C ASN A 7 -5.03 6.20 -50.98
N MET A 8 -5.69 5.05 -51.15
CA MET A 8 -6.33 4.36 -50.04
C MET A 8 -5.30 3.86 -48.99
N VAL A 9 -4.22 3.25 -49.47
CA VAL A 9 -3.13 2.78 -48.59
C VAL A 9 -2.47 3.94 -47.82
N LYS A 10 -2.22 5.08 -48.49
CA LYS A 10 -1.69 6.29 -47.82
C LYS A 10 -2.64 6.84 -46.75
N LYS A 11 -3.95 6.83 -46.99
CA LYS A 11 -4.95 7.22 -46.00
C LYS A 11 -4.94 6.28 -44.80
N LEU A 12 -4.96 4.98 -45.04
CA LEU A 12 -4.92 3.96 -43.98
C LEU A 12 -3.68 4.09 -43.10
N PHE A 13 -2.53 4.28 -43.73
CA PHE A 13 -1.25 4.49 -43.03
C PHE A 13 -1.28 5.74 -42.14
N ARG A 14 -1.84 6.87 -42.67
CA ARG A 14 -1.98 8.09 -41.85
C ARG A 14 -2.88 7.90 -40.63
N TYR A 15 -4.00 7.16 -40.82
CA TYR A 15 -4.89 6.85 -39.71
C TYR A 15 -4.18 5.97 -38.67
N LEU A 16 -3.47 4.93 -39.11
CA LEU A 16 -2.71 4.05 -38.24
C LEU A 16 -1.69 4.83 -37.42
N VAL A 17 -0.87 5.68 -38.06
CA VAL A 17 0.11 6.51 -37.38
C VAL A 17 -0.54 7.44 -36.35
N ARG A 18 -1.64 8.08 -36.69
CA ARG A 18 -2.38 8.97 -35.77
C ARG A 18 -2.90 8.18 -34.55
N THR A 19 -3.49 7.01 -34.78
CA THR A 19 -4.01 6.16 -33.69
C THR A 19 -2.89 5.68 -32.78
N LEU A 20 -1.77 5.23 -33.34
CA LEU A 20 -0.59 4.82 -32.56
C LEU A 20 0.00 5.99 -31.76
N SER A 21 0.09 7.18 -32.35
CA SER A 21 0.56 8.38 -31.65
C SER A 21 -0.36 8.77 -30.49
N ALA A 22 -1.67 8.72 -30.70
CA ALA A 22 -2.64 9.01 -29.65
C ALA A 22 -2.55 7.98 -28.50
N LEU A 23 -2.41 6.70 -28.84
CA LEU A 23 -2.21 5.64 -27.84
C LEU A 23 -0.94 5.85 -27.01
N LEU A 24 0.17 6.20 -27.67
CA LEU A 24 1.44 6.48 -27.01
C LEU A 24 1.32 7.67 -26.04
N ILE A 25 0.64 8.74 -26.46
CA ILE A 25 0.37 9.90 -25.59
C ILE A 25 -0.44 9.49 -24.36
N CYS A 26 -1.51 8.69 -24.56
CA CYS A 26 -2.32 8.20 -23.44
C CYS A 26 -1.49 7.36 -22.45
N ILE A 27 -0.61 6.50 -22.95
CA ILE A 27 0.31 5.69 -22.14
C ILE A 27 1.26 6.60 -21.33
N LEU A 28 1.85 7.61 -21.96
CA LEU A 28 2.74 8.56 -21.29
C LEU A 28 2.02 9.35 -20.19
N ILE A 29 0.81 9.85 -20.47
CA ILE A 29 -0.03 10.54 -19.47
C ILE A 29 -0.33 9.61 -18.30
N TYR A 30 -0.64 8.34 -18.56
CA TYR A 30 -0.91 7.36 -17.53
C TYR A 30 0.33 7.10 -16.65
N PHE A 31 1.53 6.98 -17.23
CA PHE A 31 2.76 6.83 -16.46
C PHE A 31 3.07 8.06 -15.60
N VAL A 32 2.89 9.26 -16.12
CA VAL A 32 3.06 10.50 -15.34
C VAL A 32 2.07 10.52 -14.17
N TYR A 33 0.81 10.20 -14.43
CA TYR A 33 -0.21 10.13 -13.38
C TYR A 33 0.17 9.15 -12.26
N ILE A 34 0.57 7.91 -12.62
CA ILE A 34 1.02 6.90 -11.64
C ILE A 34 2.22 7.41 -10.85
N SER A 35 3.21 8.00 -11.51
CA SER A 35 4.42 8.52 -10.84
C SER A 35 4.09 9.58 -9.79
N ILE A 36 3.21 10.53 -10.13
CA ILE A 36 2.73 11.54 -9.19
C ILE A 36 1.96 10.89 -8.04
N TRP A 37 1.10 9.93 -8.34
CA TRP A 37 0.31 9.23 -7.33
C TRP A 37 1.20 8.48 -6.33
N VAL A 38 2.18 7.71 -6.83
CA VAL A 38 3.14 6.95 -5.98
C VAL A 38 3.97 7.91 -5.12
N LYS A 39 4.44 9.03 -5.71
CA LYS A 39 5.19 10.04 -4.96
C LYS A 39 4.38 10.61 -3.80
N ASN A 40 3.12 10.98 -4.06
CA ASN A 40 2.23 11.52 -3.05
C ASN A 40 1.85 10.48 -1.98
N PHE A 41 1.63 9.23 -2.38
CA PHE A 41 1.35 8.12 -1.46
C PHE A 41 2.55 7.88 -0.53
N ASN A 42 3.76 7.81 -1.08
CA ASN A 42 4.98 7.61 -0.29
C ASN A 42 5.25 8.80 0.66
N ALA A 43 4.95 10.03 0.23
CA ALA A 43 5.05 11.20 1.10
C ALA A 43 4.08 11.09 2.29
N GLU A 44 2.84 10.67 2.06
CA GLU A 44 1.85 10.45 3.13
C GLU A 44 2.32 9.36 4.12
N GLN A 45 2.89 8.27 3.60
CA GLN A 45 3.42 7.19 4.46
C GLN A 45 4.64 7.64 5.27
N ARG A 46 5.49 8.50 4.71
CA ARG A 46 6.63 9.09 5.47
C ARG A 46 6.15 10.01 6.57
N SER A 47 5.16 10.86 6.29
CA SER A 47 4.64 11.78 7.31
C SER A 47 4.03 11.08 8.53
N ALA A 48 3.64 9.82 8.39
CA ALA A 48 3.18 9.00 9.51
C ALA A 48 4.26 8.77 10.57
N VAL A 49 5.54 8.87 10.20
CA VAL A 49 6.70 8.59 11.05
C VAL A 49 7.63 9.80 11.27
N GLU A 50 7.34 10.95 10.65
CA GLU A 50 8.18 12.16 10.73
C GLU A 50 8.33 12.73 12.15
N ASN A 51 7.39 12.42 13.04
CA ASN A 51 7.42 12.92 14.43
C ASN A 51 8.08 11.95 15.40
N ILE A 52 8.67 10.86 14.91
CA ILE A 52 9.42 9.94 15.77
C ILE A 52 10.82 10.52 15.92
N ASP A 53 11.20 10.81 17.18
CA ASP A 53 12.55 11.25 17.49
C ASP A 53 13.54 10.16 17.06
N SER A 54 14.54 10.53 16.27
CA SER A 54 15.56 9.60 15.79
C SER A 54 16.43 9.02 16.90
N GLU A 55 16.45 9.68 18.07
CA GLU A 55 17.14 9.20 19.29
C GLU A 55 16.22 8.35 20.18
N PHE A 56 14.94 8.25 19.83
CA PHE A 56 13.97 7.48 20.59
C PHE A 56 14.25 5.97 20.41
N ILE A 57 14.67 5.35 21.50
CA ILE A 57 14.89 3.89 21.56
C ILE A 57 13.85 3.32 22.53
N GLN A 58 13.03 2.44 22.02
CA GLN A 58 12.05 1.72 22.82
C GLN A 58 12.13 0.23 22.55
N THR A 59 12.05 -0.56 23.61
CA THR A 59 11.87 -2.01 23.52
C THR A 59 10.40 -2.36 23.65
N SER A 60 9.93 -3.24 22.78
CA SER A 60 8.59 -3.80 22.86
C SER A 60 8.65 -5.32 22.69
N PRO A 61 7.87 -6.08 23.47
CA PRO A 61 7.82 -7.52 23.31
C PRO A 61 7.40 -7.91 21.89
N ILE A 62 8.13 -8.83 21.30
CA ILE A 62 7.75 -9.42 20.02
C ILE A 62 6.66 -10.45 20.26
N ILE A 63 5.56 -10.30 19.56
CA ILE A 63 4.47 -11.28 19.53
C ILE A 63 4.70 -12.18 18.34
N ARG A 64 4.95 -13.46 18.59
CA ARG A 64 4.99 -14.47 17.54
C ARG A 64 3.60 -15.05 17.34
N ASP A 65 3.07 -14.95 16.16
CA ASP A 65 1.78 -15.51 15.85
C ASP A 65 1.86 -17.03 15.58
N PRO A 66 0.72 -17.74 15.52
CA PRO A 66 0.71 -19.19 15.27
C PRO A 66 1.32 -19.62 13.92
N ASN A 67 1.41 -18.72 12.94
CA ASN A 67 2.02 -18.99 11.63
C ASN A 67 3.51 -18.55 11.57
N GLY A 68 4.06 -18.13 12.69
CA GLY A 68 5.47 -17.76 12.82
C GLY A 68 5.81 -16.34 12.39
N TYR A 69 4.83 -15.50 12.09
CA TYR A 69 5.07 -14.08 11.82
C TYR A 69 5.33 -13.32 13.11
N PHE A 70 6.17 -12.30 13.00
CA PHE A 70 6.48 -11.39 14.10
C PHE A 70 5.59 -10.16 14.05
N GLY A 71 5.19 -9.68 15.20
CA GLY A 71 4.40 -8.47 15.34
C GLY A 71 4.60 -7.82 16.70
N VAL A 72 3.96 -6.69 16.89
CA VAL A 72 3.93 -5.94 18.14
C VAL A 72 2.52 -5.61 18.54
N ALA A 73 2.27 -5.48 19.83
CA ALA A 73 1.02 -4.94 20.35
C ALA A 73 0.91 -3.46 19.99
N ALA A 74 -0.28 -3.07 19.56
CA ALA A 74 -0.59 -1.70 19.19
C ALA A 74 -1.92 -1.25 19.78
N ILE A 75 -2.02 0.03 20.12
CA ILE A 75 -3.29 0.68 20.43
C ILE A 75 -3.67 1.54 19.23
N ILE A 76 -4.82 1.25 18.64
CA ILE A 76 -5.31 1.88 17.43
C ILE A 76 -6.38 2.90 17.79
N ASN A 77 -6.23 4.14 17.32
CA ASN A 77 -7.14 5.26 17.60
C ASN A 77 -7.47 5.44 19.10
N GLY A 78 -6.52 5.07 19.98
CA GLY A 78 -6.66 5.19 21.43
C GLY A 78 -7.63 4.21 22.10
N GLN A 79 -8.27 3.30 21.37
CA GLN A 79 -9.32 2.43 21.91
C GLN A 79 -9.24 0.95 21.50
N TYR A 80 -8.64 0.64 20.37
CA TYR A 80 -8.57 -0.74 19.87
C TYR A 80 -7.19 -1.32 20.08
N THR A 81 -7.10 -2.42 20.82
CA THR A 81 -5.84 -3.16 20.97
C THR A 81 -5.79 -4.29 19.94
N ASP A 82 -4.71 -4.36 19.18
CA ASP A 82 -4.46 -5.43 18.23
C ASP A 82 -2.96 -5.72 18.10
N THR A 83 -2.60 -6.79 17.39
CA THR A 83 -1.23 -7.11 17.03
C THR A 83 -1.00 -6.73 15.57
N LEU A 84 -0.06 -5.85 15.31
CA LEU A 84 0.39 -5.50 13.98
C LEU A 84 1.56 -6.38 13.58
N LEU A 85 1.41 -7.14 12.50
CA LEU A 85 2.46 -8.00 11.99
C LEU A 85 3.47 -7.20 11.15
N PHE A 86 4.72 -7.62 11.17
CA PHE A 86 5.76 -7.08 10.32
C PHE A 86 5.90 -7.91 9.06
N ASP A 87 5.81 -7.26 7.88
CA ASP A 87 6.05 -7.90 6.60
C ASP A 87 6.88 -7.00 5.69
N THR A 88 8.17 -7.34 5.57
CA THR A 88 9.10 -6.61 4.70
C THR A 88 8.85 -6.82 3.22
N GLN A 89 8.02 -7.80 2.84
CA GLN A 89 7.62 -8.05 1.46
C GLN A 89 6.39 -7.23 1.07
N ALA A 90 5.54 -6.88 2.03
CA ALA A 90 4.43 -5.97 1.80
C ALA A 90 4.97 -4.55 1.54
N SER A 91 4.60 -3.96 0.40
CA SER A 91 5.02 -2.59 0.05
C SER A 91 4.32 -1.54 0.92
N THR A 92 3.10 -1.83 1.37
CA THR A 92 2.24 -0.91 2.14
C THR A 92 1.67 -1.62 3.37
N ALA A 93 1.10 -0.86 4.31
CA ALA A 93 0.31 -1.46 5.36
C ALA A 93 -0.98 -2.07 4.78
N LEU A 94 -1.34 -3.27 5.26
CA LEU A 94 -2.46 -4.05 4.76
C LEU A 94 -3.38 -4.45 5.91
N ALA A 95 -4.68 -4.43 5.68
CA ALA A 95 -5.65 -5.01 6.60
C ALA A 95 -6.92 -5.45 5.85
N LYS A 96 -7.68 -6.38 6.43
CA LYS A 96 -9.02 -6.69 5.95
C LYS A 96 -9.93 -5.48 6.14
N GLN A 97 -10.92 -5.33 5.25
CA GLN A 97 -11.89 -4.25 5.34
C GLN A 97 -12.58 -4.21 6.70
N GLU A 98 -13.04 -5.34 7.21
CA GLU A 98 -13.73 -5.47 8.49
C GLU A 98 -12.88 -5.05 9.70
N ILE A 99 -11.55 -5.21 9.61
CA ILE A 99 -10.61 -4.74 10.63
C ILE A 99 -10.53 -3.22 10.58
N LEU A 100 -10.45 -2.64 9.38
CA LEU A 100 -10.40 -1.18 9.19
C LEU A 100 -11.70 -0.51 9.62
N ASP A 101 -12.84 -1.16 9.37
CA ASP A 101 -14.15 -0.69 9.82
C ASP A 101 -14.23 -0.72 11.37
N ARG A 102 -13.71 -1.79 12.00
CA ARG A 102 -13.62 -1.89 13.47
C ARG A 102 -12.72 -0.80 14.07
N TYR A 103 -11.64 -0.40 13.38
CA TYR A 103 -10.76 0.68 13.83
C TYR A 103 -11.33 2.08 13.59
N GLU A 104 -12.51 2.17 12.99
CA GLU A 104 -13.10 3.45 12.55
C GLU A 104 -12.14 4.21 11.62
N ALA A 105 -11.44 3.47 10.77
CA ALA A 105 -10.49 4.04 9.83
C ALA A 105 -11.20 4.88 8.77
N GLU A 106 -10.69 6.09 8.55
CA GLU A 106 -11.27 7.01 7.59
C GLU A 106 -11.00 6.55 6.16
N TYR A 107 -12.07 6.42 5.34
CA TYR A 107 -11.90 6.15 3.92
C TYR A 107 -11.15 7.30 3.24
N TRP A 108 -9.96 7.00 2.72
CA TRP A 108 -9.18 7.98 2.00
C TRP A 108 -9.63 8.02 0.54
N LYS A 109 -10.37 9.08 0.18
CA LYS A 109 -11.02 9.28 -1.13
C LYS A 109 -10.03 9.49 -2.27
N ARG A 110 -9.07 8.60 -2.45
CA ARG A 110 -8.23 8.54 -3.64
C ARG A 110 -8.69 7.42 -4.55
N LYS A 111 -8.54 7.61 -5.87
CA LYS A 111 -8.87 6.57 -6.83
C LYS A 111 -8.09 5.30 -6.48
N PRO A 112 -8.76 4.15 -6.39
CA PRO A 112 -8.10 2.90 -6.08
C PRO A 112 -7.01 2.62 -7.12
N MET A 113 -5.85 2.18 -6.65
CA MET A 113 -4.79 1.71 -7.53
C MET A 113 -4.92 0.20 -7.75
N PRO A 114 -4.67 -0.27 -8.97
CA PRO A 114 -4.53 -1.70 -9.20
C PRO A 114 -3.36 -2.22 -8.37
N THR A 115 -3.62 -3.20 -7.54
CA THR A 115 -2.62 -3.85 -6.70
C THR A 115 -2.43 -5.28 -7.20
N PHE A 116 -1.18 -5.74 -7.21
CA PHE A 116 -0.84 -7.09 -7.59
C PHE A 116 -0.52 -7.90 -6.34
N ASN A 117 -1.08 -9.09 -6.24
CA ASN A 117 -0.70 -10.05 -5.22
C ASN A 117 0.27 -11.13 -5.77
N PHE A 118 0.80 -11.97 -4.90
CA PHE A 118 1.66 -13.10 -5.28
C PHE A 118 1.00 -14.08 -6.25
N TYR A 119 -0.33 -14.15 -6.26
CA TYR A 119 -1.10 -14.99 -7.16
C TYR A 119 -1.32 -14.36 -8.54
N LYS A 120 -0.60 -13.27 -8.86
CA LYS A 120 -0.71 -12.50 -10.12
C LYS A 120 -2.13 -11.96 -10.40
N GLN A 121 -2.95 -11.86 -9.35
CA GLN A 121 -4.28 -11.26 -9.46
C GLN A 121 -4.17 -9.75 -9.33
N VAL A 122 -4.89 -9.06 -10.21
CA VAL A 122 -5.06 -7.59 -10.14
C VAL A 122 -6.34 -7.32 -9.37
N TYR A 123 -6.27 -6.50 -8.36
CA TYR A 123 -7.44 -6.05 -7.62
C TYR A 123 -7.36 -4.56 -7.32
N PHE A 124 -8.52 -3.94 -7.13
CA PHE A 124 -8.63 -2.53 -6.81
C PHE A 124 -8.87 -2.37 -5.31
N SER A 125 -7.82 -2.03 -4.59
CA SER A 125 -7.90 -1.81 -3.16
C SER A 125 -8.41 -0.42 -2.84
N LYS A 126 -9.24 -0.32 -1.83
CA LYS A 126 -9.56 0.95 -1.17
C LYS A 126 -8.46 1.31 -0.19
N LEU A 127 -8.23 2.58 -0.01
CA LEU A 127 -7.28 3.10 0.97
C LEU A 127 -8.01 3.67 2.16
N TYR A 128 -7.52 3.37 3.35
CA TYR A 128 -8.06 3.83 4.62
C TYR A 128 -6.95 4.45 5.46
N ARG A 129 -7.27 5.49 6.17
CA ARG A 129 -6.36 6.17 7.08
C ARG A 129 -6.76 5.85 8.51
N VAL A 130 -5.81 5.30 9.27
CA VAL A 130 -5.87 5.19 10.73
C VAL A 130 -5.19 6.42 11.30
N ASN A 131 -5.88 7.17 12.14
CA ASN A 131 -5.37 8.47 12.61
C ASN A 131 -4.23 8.33 13.58
N ASN A 132 -4.26 7.30 14.43
CA ASN A 132 -3.27 7.06 15.46
C ASN A 132 -3.00 5.56 15.62
N ILE A 133 -1.73 5.20 15.68
CA ILE A 133 -1.27 3.87 16.08
C ILE A 133 -0.17 4.06 17.10
N GLN A 134 -0.42 3.63 18.32
CA GLN A 134 0.55 3.68 19.40
C GLN A 134 1.24 2.32 19.53
N LEU A 135 2.56 2.32 19.44
CA LEU A 135 3.45 1.17 19.62
C LEU A 135 4.30 1.43 20.86
N GLY A 136 3.81 1.00 22.03
CA GLY A 136 4.42 1.44 23.31
C GLY A 136 4.36 2.96 23.45
N ASP A 137 5.52 3.63 23.57
CA ASP A 137 5.60 5.10 23.64
C ASP A 137 5.72 5.78 22.26
N CYS A 138 5.88 4.99 21.19
CA CYS A 138 5.97 5.50 19.82
C CYS A 138 4.58 5.68 19.23
N GLU A 139 4.30 6.84 18.65
CA GLU A 139 3.05 7.18 18.01
C GLU A 139 3.24 7.37 16.51
N LEU A 140 2.52 6.55 15.70
CA LEU A 140 2.42 6.72 14.25
C LEU A 140 1.13 7.46 13.94
N LYS A 141 1.21 8.54 13.15
CA LYS A 141 0.04 9.35 12.81
C LYS A 141 -0.38 9.17 11.35
N ARG A 142 -1.69 9.06 11.12
CA ARG A 142 -2.29 9.06 9.78
C ARG A 142 -1.77 7.94 8.87
N VAL A 143 -1.58 6.75 9.43
CA VAL A 143 -1.10 5.58 8.68
C VAL A 143 -2.13 5.14 7.66
N VAL A 144 -1.70 5.02 6.41
CA VAL A 144 -2.58 4.59 5.33
C VAL A 144 -2.47 3.08 5.12
N PHE A 145 -3.60 2.41 5.27
CA PHE A 145 -3.77 0.99 5.00
C PHE A 145 -4.43 0.77 3.64
N THR A 146 -3.95 -0.24 2.96
CA THR A 146 -4.60 -0.81 1.78
C THR A 146 -5.55 -1.91 2.25
N SER A 147 -6.84 -1.78 1.93
CA SER A 147 -7.80 -2.82 2.28
C SER A 147 -7.67 -4.04 1.37
N VAL A 148 -7.74 -5.22 1.95
CA VAL A 148 -7.79 -6.49 1.20
C VAL A 148 -9.24 -6.92 1.11
N PRO A 149 -9.84 -6.96 -0.10
CA PRO A 149 -11.23 -7.35 -0.30
C PRO A 149 -11.44 -8.87 -0.16
N LYS A 150 -12.68 -9.29 0.12
CA LYS A 150 -13.02 -10.71 0.39
C LYS A 150 -12.77 -11.66 -0.77
N ASP A 151 -12.84 -11.17 -1.99
CA ASP A 151 -12.59 -11.91 -3.23
C ASP A 151 -11.10 -12.06 -3.56
N ASN A 152 -10.21 -11.47 -2.75
CA ASN A 152 -8.79 -11.59 -2.91
C ASN A 152 -8.25 -12.87 -2.26
N GLY A 153 -7.38 -13.60 -2.98
CA GLY A 153 -6.78 -14.83 -2.46
C GLY A 153 -5.96 -14.66 -1.17
N MET A 154 -5.48 -13.44 -0.89
CA MET A 154 -4.78 -13.12 0.37
C MET A 154 -5.73 -12.94 1.55
N TYR A 155 -7.04 -12.77 1.31
CA TYR A 155 -7.98 -12.44 2.39
C TYR A 155 -7.98 -13.47 3.51
N ASN A 156 -7.93 -14.76 3.16
CA ASN A 156 -7.98 -15.84 4.14
C ASN A 156 -6.65 -16.01 4.92
N THR A 157 -5.54 -15.61 4.32
CA THR A 157 -4.21 -15.67 4.96
C THR A 157 -3.89 -14.42 5.79
N LEU A 158 -4.54 -13.30 5.49
CA LEU A 158 -4.36 -12.03 6.22
C LEU A 158 -5.32 -11.99 7.42
N TYR A 159 -4.98 -12.64 8.52
CA TYR A 159 -5.83 -12.68 9.72
C TYR A 159 -5.55 -11.54 10.71
N ARG A 160 -4.45 -10.82 10.58
CA ARG A 160 -4.10 -9.62 11.33
C ARG A 160 -3.65 -8.49 10.41
N PRO A 161 -3.75 -7.22 10.84
CA PRO A 161 -3.20 -6.12 10.07
C PRO A 161 -1.68 -6.21 10.01
N VAL A 162 -1.12 -5.75 8.90
CA VAL A 162 0.30 -5.83 8.59
C VAL A 162 0.88 -4.44 8.41
N LEU A 163 2.03 -4.17 9.03
CA LEU A 163 2.87 -3.02 8.72
C LEU A 163 3.86 -3.41 7.63
N GLY A 164 3.72 -2.77 6.47
CA GLY A 164 4.60 -3.02 5.35
C GLY A 164 5.83 -2.13 5.33
N ARG A 165 6.70 -2.38 4.36
CA ARG A 165 7.99 -1.71 4.19
C ARG A 165 7.90 -0.17 4.13
N ALA A 166 6.81 0.40 3.62
CA ALA A 166 6.64 1.86 3.56
C ALA A 166 6.63 2.50 4.95
N ILE A 167 6.15 1.80 5.98
CA ILE A 167 6.19 2.26 7.37
C ILE A 167 7.48 1.77 8.04
N MET A 168 7.76 0.48 7.96
CA MET A 168 8.91 -0.13 8.64
C MET A 168 10.25 0.45 8.17
N GLY A 169 10.37 0.79 6.88
CA GLY A 169 11.61 1.35 6.32
C GLY A 169 11.94 2.77 6.79
N ASN A 170 11.00 3.46 7.42
CA ASN A 170 11.21 4.80 7.98
C ASN A 170 11.41 4.78 9.52
N ILE A 171 11.26 3.61 10.14
CA ILE A 171 11.51 3.39 11.57
C ILE A 171 12.68 2.41 11.67
N GLY A 172 13.69 2.76 12.44
CA GLY A 172 14.82 1.84 12.71
C GLY A 172 14.37 0.71 13.63
N TRP A 173 14.20 -0.49 13.08
CA TRP A 173 13.87 -1.68 13.85
C TRP A 173 15.11 -2.49 14.15
N LYS A 174 15.25 -2.91 15.40
CA LYS A 174 16.26 -3.87 15.81
C LYS A 174 15.57 -5.00 16.56
N PHE A 175 15.63 -6.20 16.02
CA PHE A 175 15.05 -7.38 16.64
C PHE A 175 16.10 -8.06 17.54
N ASN A 176 15.78 -8.20 18.81
CA ASN A 176 16.57 -9.02 19.72
C ASN A 176 15.90 -10.39 19.86
N MET A 177 16.40 -11.37 19.14
CA MET A 177 15.81 -12.72 19.09
C MET A 177 16.05 -13.53 20.36
N ASP A 178 17.06 -13.15 21.17
CA ASP A 178 17.42 -13.87 22.40
C ASP A 178 16.49 -13.51 23.57
N SER A 179 15.95 -12.29 23.56
CA SER A 179 15.06 -11.79 24.62
C SER A 179 13.59 -11.68 24.20
N ASN A 180 13.24 -12.04 22.97
CA ASN A 180 11.91 -11.78 22.35
C ASN A 180 11.53 -10.29 22.35
N GLU A 181 12.49 -9.38 22.16
CA GLU A 181 12.33 -7.92 22.16
C GLU A 181 12.73 -7.30 20.80
#